data_bd97662584d1a3ecfe7e0a35cb47d943
#
_entry.id   bd97662584d1a3ecfe7e0a35cb47d943
#
_cell.length_a   1.000
_cell.length_b   1.000
_cell.length_c   1.000
_cell.angle_alpha   90.00
_cell.angle_beta   90.00
_cell.angle_gamma   90.00
#
_symmetry.space_group_name_H-M   'P 1'
#
loop_
_entity.id
_entity.type
_entity.pdbx_description
1 polymer ?
#
loop_
_entity_poly.entity_id
_entity_poly.type
_entity_poly.pdbx_seq_one_letter_code
_entity_poly.pdbx_strand_id
1 'polypeptide(L)'
;MTTLTKNFLIPGTASLVLAAVAGWQWSDLRVLRAERDAHRQALAGDSTLLKSALAEAKVVTDSLTSLLDSRASSDSAANRPYLVVSIADNRLWFRQGNEVLFTTRVATGSGKFLEKAGTGEQWKFETPRGRLVVQRKDIEPAWVPPDWHFEEAAQKRKLDLVRLEKGMEIPGADGAVVTISGANVVTRYPDGREVPFEVRDGAESRVGNQLIVPPFGTNQRRYTGVLGANRLYLGDGYAIHGTDNPNSIGRSVSHGCIRVRNEDIETLFSIVSVGTPVYVY
;
A
#
# COMPACT_ATOMS: atom_id res chain seq x y z
N MET A 1 70.50 40.74 -55.73
CA MET A 1 70.58 41.03 -54.29
C MET A 1 69.08 41.11 -53.81
N THR A 2 68.57 40.09 -53.29
CA THR A 2 67.17 39.94 -52.79
C THR A 2 67.23 39.65 -51.32
N THR A 3 66.88 40.59 -50.48
CA THR A 3 66.80 40.52 -49.05
C THR A 3 65.50 39.83 -48.65
N LEU A 4 65.59 38.60 -48.08
CA LEU A 4 64.51 37.93 -47.39
C LEU A 4 64.31 38.60 -46.02
N THR A 5 63.19 39.27 -45.82
CA THR A 5 62.70 39.66 -44.48
C THR A 5 62.04 38.42 -43.80
N LYS A 6 62.70 37.87 -42.82
CA LYS A 6 62.10 36.85 -41.92
C LYS A 6 61.17 37.56 -40.93
N ASN A 7 59.84 37.33 -41.08
CA ASN A 7 58.91 37.65 -40.03
C ASN A 7 59.09 36.72 -38.84
N PHE A 8 59.63 37.26 -37.75
CA PHE A 8 59.63 36.62 -36.46
C PHE A 8 58.24 36.76 -35.86
N LEU A 9 57.45 35.71 -35.94
CA LEU A 9 56.23 35.58 -35.10
C LEU A 9 56.70 35.48 -33.65
N ILE A 10 56.19 36.39 -32.82
CA ILE A 10 56.55 36.52 -31.42
C ILE A 10 55.95 35.32 -30.67
N PRO A 11 56.73 34.41 -30.07
CA PRO A 11 56.20 33.22 -29.34
C PRO A 11 55.52 33.58 -28.02
N GLY A 12 55.56 34.83 -27.59
CA GLY A 12 55.04 35.25 -26.31
C GLY A 12 53.49 35.32 -26.19
N THR A 13 52.81 35.61 -27.30
CA THR A 13 51.32 35.77 -27.25
C THR A 13 50.61 34.42 -27.12
N ALA A 14 51.10 33.34 -27.76
CA ALA A 14 50.53 32.03 -27.67
C ALA A 14 50.72 31.43 -26.23
N SER A 15 51.87 31.71 -25.61
CA SER A 15 52.13 31.28 -24.23
C SER A 15 51.21 31.99 -23.18
N LEU A 16 50.94 33.29 -23.39
CA LEU A 16 50.02 34.02 -22.51
C LEU A 16 48.58 33.56 -22.64
N VAL A 17 48.09 33.26 -23.84
CA VAL A 17 46.74 32.72 -24.06
C VAL A 17 46.59 31.34 -23.44
N LEU A 18 47.58 30.46 -23.61
CA LEU A 18 47.59 29.13 -22.99
C LEU A 18 47.63 29.23 -21.46
N ALA A 19 48.39 30.15 -20.87
CA ALA A 19 48.44 30.37 -19.44
C ALA A 19 47.10 30.93 -18.91
N ALA A 20 46.45 31.80 -19.65
CA ALA A 20 45.12 32.34 -19.29
C ALA A 20 44.00 31.24 -19.34
N VAL A 21 44.02 30.39 -20.40
CA VAL A 21 43.07 29.27 -20.54
C VAL A 21 43.33 28.23 -19.47
N ALA A 22 44.59 27.88 -19.15
CA ALA A 22 44.93 26.99 -18.07
C ALA A 22 44.56 27.55 -16.72
N GLY A 23 44.74 28.83 -16.48
CA GLY A 23 44.31 29.52 -15.25
C GLY A 23 42.79 29.52 -15.07
N TRP A 24 42.06 29.74 -16.15
CA TRP A 24 40.60 29.71 -16.16
C TRP A 24 40.08 28.27 -15.91
N GLN A 25 40.60 27.30 -16.61
CA GLN A 25 40.28 25.86 -16.36
C GLN A 25 40.62 25.43 -14.94
N TRP A 26 41.70 25.98 -14.36
CA TRP A 26 42.10 25.67 -12.97
C TRP A 26 41.16 26.28 -11.94
N SER A 27 40.60 27.50 -12.24
CA SER A 27 39.58 28.10 -11.39
C SER A 27 38.26 27.32 -11.41
N ASP A 28 37.79 26.91 -12.59
CA ASP A 28 36.59 26.08 -12.76
C ASP A 28 36.75 24.72 -12.07
N LEU A 29 37.92 24.09 -12.19
CA LEU A 29 38.21 22.85 -11.48
C LEU A 29 38.21 23.00 -9.94
N ARG A 30 38.61 24.16 -9.43
CA ARG A 30 38.53 24.45 -7.98
C ARG A 30 37.07 24.60 -7.52
N VAL A 31 36.25 25.29 -8.27
CA VAL A 31 34.81 25.47 -7.98
C VAL A 31 34.10 24.10 -7.99
N LEU A 32 34.29 23.32 -9.04
CA LEU A 32 33.70 21.99 -9.16
C LEU A 32 34.15 21.02 -8.07
N ARG A 33 35.42 21.12 -7.63
CA ARG A 33 35.90 20.33 -6.50
C ARG A 33 35.25 20.76 -5.19
N ALA A 34 35.10 22.06 -4.95
CA ALA A 34 34.44 22.57 -3.76
C ALA A 34 32.95 22.16 -3.71
N GLU A 35 32.24 22.25 -4.82
CA GLU A 35 30.85 21.78 -4.94
C GLU A 35 30.75 20.27 -4.70
N ARG A 36 31.59 19.47 -5.33
CA ARG A 36 31.64 18.03 -5.09
C ARG A 36 31.87 17.69 -3.61
N ASP A 37 32.80 18.38 -2.97
CA ASP A 37 33.15 18.11 -1.58
C ASP A 37 32.03 18.59 -0.63
N ALA A 38 31.34 19.68 -0.94
CA ALA A 38 30.12 20.10 -0.24
C ALA A 38 28.99 19.06 -0.39
N HIS A 39 28.74 18.56 -1.60
CA HIS A 39 27.75 17.49 -1.82
C HIS A 39 28.11 16.19 -1.08
N ARG A 40 29.39 15.82 -1.06
CA ARG A 40 29.85 14.65 -0.29
C ARG A 40 29.63 14.82 1.22
N GLN A 41 29.87 16.01 1.75
CA GLN A 41 29.62 16.29 3.16
C GLN A 41 28.13 16.26 3.49
N ALA A 42 27.27 16.83 2.64
CA ALA A 42 25.82 16.77 2.79
C ALA A 42 25.33 15.31 2.77
N LEU A 43 25.73 14.50 1.79
CA LEU A 43 25.41 13.07 1.71
C LEU A 43 25.90 12.27 2.93
N ALA A 44 27.08 12.60 3.46
CA ALA A 44 27.59 11.97 4.66
C ALA A 44 26.74 12.33 5.90
N GLY A 45 26.30 13.58 6.01
CA GLY A 45 25.37 14.04 7.05
C GLY A 45 24.03 13.32 6.98
N ASP A 46 23.41 13.26 5.79
CA ASP A 46 22.13 12.56 5.56
C ASP A 46 22.25 11.06 5.85
N SER A 47 23.38 10.43 5.46
CA SER A 47 23.67 9.03 5.77
C SER A 47 23.77 8.78 7.29
N THR A 48 24.31 9.73 8.04
CA THR A 48 24.45 9.61 9.49
C THR A 48 23.08 9.77 10.18
N LEU A 49 22.26 10.73 9.74
CA LEU A 49 20.90 10.91 10.22
C LEU A 49 20.02 9.69 9.92
N LEU A 50 20.12 9.13 8.73
CA LEU A 50 19.39 7.92 8.36
C LEU A 50 19.79 6.73 9.24
N LYS A 51 21.09 6.55 9.51
CA LYS A 51 21.58 5.48 10.39
C LYS A 51 21.08 5.65 11.84
N SER A 52 21.05 6.87 12.37
CA SER A 52 20.51 7.13 13.72
C SER A 52 19.02 6.85 13.79
N ALA A 53 18.24 7.31 12.79
CA ALA A 53 16.80 7.06 12.72
C ALA A 53 16.48 5.56 12.59
N LEU A 54 17.26 4.81 11.80
CA LEU A 54 17.13 3.36 11.71
C LEU A 54 17.47 2.65 13.03
N ALA A 55 18.49 3.13 13.75
CA ALA A 55 18.85 2.58 15.06
C ALA A 55 17.73 2.80 16.08
N GLU A 56 17.17 4.02 16.13
CA GLU A 56 16.03 4.35 17.01
C GLU A 56 14.79 3.50 16.65
N ALA A 57 14.46 3.40 15.39
CA ALA A 57 13.35 2.57 14.92
C ALA A 57 13.54 1.08 15.30
N LYS A 58 14.76 0.59 15.25
CA LYS A 58 15.09 -0.76 15.69
C LYS A 58 14.88 -0.94 17.20
N VAL A 59 15.35 -0.02 18.03
CA VAL A 59 15.15 -0.08 19.48
C VAL A 59 13.66 -0.09 19.84
N VAL A 60 12.85 0.75 19.20
CA VAL A 60 11.40 0.78 19.40
C VAL A 60 10.76 -0.53 18.97
N THR A 61 11.17 -1.09 17.83
CA THR A 61 10.66 -2.36 17.34
C THR A 61 11.04 -3.52 18.27
N ASP A 62 12.28 -3.59 18.73
CA ASP A 62 12.74 -4.62 19.65
C ASP A 62 12.01 -4.54 21.01
N SER A 63 11.77 -3.32 21.53
CA SER A 63 11.00 -3.10 22.74
C SER A 63 9.54 -3.52 22.59
N LEU A 64 8.91 -3.19 21.47
CA LEU A 64 7.53 -3.60 21.16
C LEU A 64 7.43 -5.12 21.05
N THR A 65 8.37 -5.76 20.38
CA THR A 65 8.44 -7.21 20.23
C THR A 65 8.56 -7.88 21.62
N SER A 66 9.44 -7.37 22.48
CA SER A 66 9.59 -7.88 23.86
C SER A 66 8.30 -7.75 24.67
N LEU A 67 7.58 -6.63 24.55
CA LEU A 67 6.29 -6.44 25.22
C LEU A 67 5.22 -7.43 24.70
N LEU A 68 5.18 -7.67 23.41
CA LEU A 68 4.26 -8.60 22.78
C LEU A 68 4.57 -10.04 23.21
N ASP A 69 5.85 -10.42 23.26
CA ASP A 69 6.29 -11.73 23.73
C ASP A 69 5.94 -11.94 25.20
N SER A 70 6.08 -10.93 26.06
CA SER A 70 5.68 -11.00 27.46
C SER A 70 4.17 -11.22 27.62
N ARG A 71 3.35 -10.58 26.79
CA ARG A 71 1.89 -10.77 26.77
C ARG A 71 1.50 -12.14 26.24
N ALA A 72 2.12 -12.59 25.14
CA ALA A 72 1.92 -13.92 24.58
C ALA A 72 2.33 -15.01 25.61
N SER A 73 3.42 -14.78 26.35
CA SER A 73 3.85 -15.66 27.44
C SER A 73 2.82 -15.71 28.58
N SER A 74 2.15 -14.60 28.88
CA SER A 74 1.07 -14.57 29.87
C SER A 74 -0.14 -15.39 29.43
N ASP A 75 -0.56 -15.30 28.19
CA ASP A 75 -1.65 -16.14 27.65
C ASP A 75 -1.22 -17.61 27.53
N SER A 76 0.04 -17.86 27.18
CA SER A 76 0.64 -19.21 27.21
C SER A 76 0.64 -19.82 28.63
N ALA A 77 1.05 -19.03 29.62
CA ALA A 77 1.03 -19.50 31.04
C ALA A 77 -0.40 -19.81 31.53
N ALA A 78 -1.41 -19.07 31.02
CA ALA A 78 -2.81 -19.36 31.31
C ALA A 78 -3.39 -20.51 30.47
N ASN A 79 -2.59 -21.14 29.62
CA ASN A 79 -2.98 -22.22 28.69
C ASN A 79 -4.18 -21.84 27.78
N ARG A 80 -4.37 -20.56 27.50
CA ARG A 80 -5.41 -20.05 26.58
C ARG A 80 -4.90 -20.06 25.15
N PRO A 81 -5.75 -20.41 24.16
CA PRO A 81 -5.35 -20.38 22.77
C PRO A 81 -5.20 -18.93 22.27
N TYR A 82 -4.22 -18.71 21.41
CA TYR A 82 -3.94 -17.40 20.81
C TYR A 82 -3.33 -17.54 19.41
N LEU A 83 -3.47 -16.49 18.61
CA LEU A 83 -2.86 -16.38 17.29
C LEU A 83 -1.61 -15.50 17.38
N VAL A 84 -0.61 -15.85 16.60
CA VAL A 84 0.62 -15.08 16.40
C VAL A 84 0.83 -14.87 14.91
N VAL A 85 1.09 -13.66 14.50
CA VAL A 85 1.35 -13.29 13.09
C VAL A 85 2.68 -12.56 13.01
N SER A 86 3.65 -13.14 12.31
CA SER A 86 4.89 -12.45 11.92
C SER A 86 4.72 -11.83 10.55
N ILE A 87 4.81 -10.50 10.47
CA ILE A 87 4.80 -9.77 9.19
C ILE A 87 6.08 -10.06 8.41
N ALA A 88 7.21 -10.15 9.09
CA ALA A 88 8.51 -10.39 8.47
C ALA A 88 8.58 -11.77 7.80
N ASP A 89 8.04 -12.81 8.45
CA ASP A 89 8.06 -14.18 7.94
C ASP A 89 6.86 -14.50 7.04
N ASN A 90 5.86 -13.60 6.97
CA ASN A 90 4.58 -13.85 6.33
C ASN A 90 3.98 -15.18 6.80
N ARG A 91 3.88 -15.37 8.12
CA ARG A 91 3.44 -16.61 8.75
C ARG A 91 2.50 -16.35 9.92
N LEU A 92 1.55 -17.24 10.08
CA LEU A 92 0.61 -17.28 11.19
C LEU A 92 0.77 -18.62 11.94
N TRP A 93 0.67 -18.56 13.27
CA TRP A 93 0.58 -19.71 14.16
C TRP A 93 -0.65 -19.56 15.06
N PHE A 94 -1.39 -20.63 15.24
CA PHE A 94 -2.37 -20.79 16.30
C PHE A 94 -1.74 -21.68 17.38
N ARG A 95 -1.69 -21.17 18.59
CA ARG A 95 -0.96 -21.78 19.71
C ARG A 95 -1.85 -21.92 20.93
N GLN A 96 -1.54 -22.93 21.76
CA GLN A 96 -2.07 -23.08 23.10
C GLN A 96 -0.92 -23.47 24.05
N GLY A 97 -0.65 -22.63 25.03
CA GLY A 97 0.58 -22.77 25.80
C GLY A 97 1.81 -22.72 24.88
N ASN A 98 2.67 -23.71 25.01
CA ASN A 98 3.88 -23.87 24.19
C ASN A 98 3.64 -24.69 22.91
N GLU A 99 2.45 -25.26 22.74
CA GLU A 99 2.13 -26.10 21.58
C GLU A 99 1.67 -25.25 20.39
N VAL A 100 2.11 -25.64 19.20
CA VAL A 100 1.63 -25.07 17.92
C VAL A 100 0.55 -25.99 17.38
N LEU A 101 -0.71 -25.57 17.47
CA LEU A 101 -1.86 -26.35 17.00
C LEU A 101 -2.05 -26.24 15.49
N PHE A 102 -1.70 -25.09 14.92
CA PHE A 102 -1.82 -24.86 13.48
C PHE A 102 -0.83 -23.79 13.01
N THR A 103 -0.33 -23.91 11.79
CA THR A 103 0.52 -22.89 11.17
C THR A 103 0.28 -22.80 9.68
N THR A 104 0.30 -21.57 9.13
CA THR A 104 0.19 -21.34 7.70
C THR A 104 0.98 -20.12 7.26
N ARG A 105 1.22 -20.01 5.94
CA ARG A 105 1.74 -18.78 5.33
C ARG A 105 0.61 -17.78 5.12
N VAL A 106 0.91 -16.49 5.27
CA VAL A 106 -0.06 -15.41 5.11
C VAL A 106 0.42 -14.36 4.13
N ALA A 107 -0.49 -13.54 3.61
CA ALA A 107 -0.11 -12.26 3.04
C ALA A 107 -0.46 -11.14 4.02
N THR A 108 0.42 -10.15 4.11
CA THR A 108 0.29 -8.99 5.00
C THR A 108 0.30 -7.69 4.23
N GLY A 109 0.08 -6.56 4.91
CA GLY A 109 0.11 -5.22 4.34
C GLY A 109 1.42 -4.92 3.63
N SER A 110 1.31 -4.22 2.50
CA SER A 110 2.47 -3.90 1.64
C SER A 110 3.38 -2.80 2.20
N GLY A 111 2.91 -2.05 3.19
CA GLY A 111 3.59 -0.85 3.70
C GLY A 111 3.57 0.34 2.73
N LYS A 112 2.94 0.22 1.57
CA LYS A 112 2.85 1.29 0.57
C LYS A 112 1.90 2.39 1.01
N PHE A 113 2.12 3.57 0.45
CA PHE A 113 1.23 4.72 0.58
C PHE A 113 0.44 4.91 -0.72
N LEU A 114 -0.81 5.32 -0.57
CA LEU A 114 -1.64 5.84 -1.64
C LEU A 114 -2.04 7.27 -1.28
N GLU A 115 -1.70 8.20 -2.13
CA GLU A 115 -2.10 9.60 -1.99
C GLU A 115 -3.46 9.82 -2.64
N LYS A 116 -4.37 10.50 -1.94
CA LYS A 116 -5.67 10.87 -2.46
C LYS A 116 -5.51 12.10 -3.36
N ALA A 117 -5.99 12.00 -4.58
CA ALA A 117 -5.87 13.06 -5.56
C ALA A 117 -6.46 14.37 -5.05
N GLY A 118 -5.67 15.46 -5.12
CA GLY A 118 -6.11 16.82 -4.83
C GLY A 118 -6.24 17.22 -3.36
N THR A 119 -5.99 16.32 -2.39
CA THR A 119 -6.13 16.64 -0.95
C THR A 119 -4.85 16.53 -0.14
N GLY A 120 -3.84 15.81 -0.64
CA GLY A 120 -2.62 15.49 0.12
C GLY A 120 -2.84 14.46 1.24
N GLU A 121 -4.05 13.94 1.44
CA GLU A 121 -4.32 12.84 2.34
C GLU A 121 -3.69 11.54 1.81
N GLN A 122 -3.18 10.71 2.72
CA GLN A 122 -2.53 9.45 2.36
C GLN A 122 -3.11 8.28 3.14
N TRP A 123 -3.31 7.15 2.46
CA TRP A 123 -3.57 5.86 3.09
C TRP A 123 -2.29 5.05 3.13
N LYS A 124 -1.97 4.50 4.30
CA LYS A 124 -0.86 3.57 4.50
C LYS A 124 -1.39 2.14 4.57
N PHE A 125 -0.92 1.28 3.69
CA PHE A 125 -1.37 -0.10 3.59
C PHE A 125 -0.51 -1.03 4.44
N GLU A 126 -0.67 -0.95 5.75
CA GLU A 126 0.08 -1.79 6.68
C GLU A 126 -0.84 -2.66 7.54
N THR A 127 -0.37 -3.85 7.89
CA THR A 127 -1.02 -4.68 8.90
C THR A 127 -0.70 -4.10 10.27
N PRO A 128 -1.72 -3.78 11.10
CA PRO A 128 -1.50 -3.16 12.40
C PRO A 128 -0.74 -4.13 13.31
N ARG A 129 0.32 -3.61 13.95
CA ARG A 129 1.10 -4.36 14.94
C ARG A 129 0.47 -4.22 16.31
N GLY A 130 0.73 -5.20 17.16
CA GLY A 130 0.27 -5.19 18.55
C GLY A 130 -0.69 -6.34 18.86
N ARG A 131 -1.47 -6.15 19.92
CA ARG A 131 -2.46 -7.13 20.37
C ARG A 131 -3.84 -6.74 19.82
N LEU A 132 -4.38 -7.58 18.98
CA LEU A 132 -5.76 -7.53 18.46
C LEU A 132 -6.57 -8.67 19.11
N VAL A 133 -7.87 -8.71 18.82
CA VAL A 133 -8.78 -9.76 19.30
C VAL A 133 -9.74 -10.14 18.19
N VAL A 134 -10.04 -11.40 18.04
CA VAL A 134 -11.11 -11.85 17.15
C VAL A 134 -12.45 -11.39 17.71
N GLN A 135 -13.07 -10.40 17.07
CA GLN A 135 -14.32 -9.78 17.52
C GLN A 135 -15.56 -10.49 16.96
N ARG A 136 -15.44 -11.02 15.75
CA ARG A 136 -16.55 -11.65 15.02
C ARG A 136 -16.02 -12.66 14.00
N LYS A 137 -16.85 -13.63 13.67
CA LYS A 137 -16.61 -14.62 12.63
C LYS A 137 -17.73 -14.53 11.59
N ASP A 138 -17.37 -14.44 10.32
CA ASP A 138 -18.33 -14.30 9.22
C ASP A 138 -18.14 -15.42 8.20
N ILE A 139 -19.24 -15.99 7.72
CA ILE A 139 -19.31 -16.97 6.64
C ILE A 139 -19.66 -16.22 5.35
N GLU A 140 -19.00 -16.56 4.25
CA GLU A 140 -19.19 -15.94 2.93
C GLU A 140 -19.24 -14.40 2.99
N PRO A 141 -18.22 -13.77 3.60
CA PRO A 141 -18.24 -12.34 3.83
C PRO A 141 -18.16 -11.57 2.52
N ALA A 142 -19.11 -10.68 2.27
CA ALA A 142 -18.95 -9.70 1.21
C ALA A 142 -17.92 -8.63 1.63
N TRP A 143 -17.04 -8.27 0.74
CA TRP A 143 -16.17 -7.11 0.91
C TRP A 143 -16.92 -5.84 0.49
N VAL A 144 -16.91 -4.85 1.37
CA VAL A 144 -17.41 -3.50 1.07
C VAL A 144 -16.18 -2.62 0.88
N PRO A 145 -15.79 -2.33 -0.38
CA PRO A 145 -14.55 -1.59 -0.64
C PRO A 145 -14.61 -0.19 -0.05
N PRO A 146 -13.59 0.24 0.71
CA PRO A 146 -13.45 1.62 1.13
C PRO A 146 -13.04 2.52 -0.04
N ASP A 147 -13.08 3.83 0.17
CA ASP A 147 -12.85 4.81 -0.90
C ASP A 147 -11.48 4.70 -1.56
N TRP A 148 -10.44 4.34 -0.80
CA TRP A 148 -9.09 4.16 -1.36
C TRP A 148 -9.04 3.12 -2.50
N HIS A 149 -9.91 2.12 -2.51
CA HIS A 149 -9.98 1.12 -3.57
C HIS A 149 -10.30 1.74 -4.93
N PHE A 150 -11.28 2.63 -4.95
CA PHE A 150 -11.67 3.33 -6.17
C PHE A 150 -10.64 4.39 -6.56
N GLU A 151 -10.04 5.07 -5.59
CA GLU A 151 -8.97 6.03 -5.81
C GLU A 151 -7.74 5.35 -6.45
N GLU A 152 -7.31 4.21 -5.89
CA GLU A 152 -6.20 3.42 -6.45
C GLU A 152 -6.50 2.95 -7.88
N ALA A 153 -7.72 2.49 -8.12
CA ALA A 153 -8.15 2.02 -9.43
C ALA A 153 -8.20 3.16 -10.45
N ALA A 154 -8.73 4.33 -10.06
CA ALA A 154 -8.79 5.52 -10.90
C ALA A 154 -7.39 6.00 -11.29
N GLN A 155 -6.47 6.10 -10.32
CA GLN A 155 -5.08 6.51 -10.57
C GLN A 155 -4.35 5.53 -11.51
N LYS A 156 -4.46 4.22 -11.24
CA LYS A 156 -3.83 3.18 -12.09
C LYS A 156 -4.30 3.19 -13.54
N ARG A 157 -5.56 3.53 -13.78
CA ARG A 157 -6.20 3.51 -15.10
C ARG A 157 -6.34 4.86 -15.74
N LYS A 158 -5.94 5.94 -15.04
CA LYS A 158 -6.07 7.34 -15.48
C LYS A 158 -7.53 7.70 -15.79
N LEU A 159 -8.43 7.36 -14.87
CA LEU A 159 -9.86 7.63 -14.95
C LEU A 159 -10.23 8.77 -14.00
N ASP A 160 -11.29 9.50 -14.37
CA ASP A 160 -11.88 10.51 -13.52
C ASP A 160 -12.76 9.84 -12.46
N LEU A 161 -12.55 10.14 -11.18
CA LEU A 161 -13.31 9.55 -10.09
C LEU A 161 -14.59 10.36 -9.85
N VAL A 162 -15.74 9.69 -9.93
CA VAL A 162 -17.04 10.32 -9.67
C VAL A 162 -17.74 9.57 -8.54
N ARG A 163 -18.01 10.29 -7.44
CA ARG A 163 -18.79 9.77 -6.31
C ARG A 163 -20.27 9.95 -6.62
N LEU A 164 -20.98 8.84 -6.78
CA LEU A 164 -22.42 8.90 -7.05
C LEU A 164 -23.18 9.20 -5.76
N GLU A 165 -23.95 10.28 -5.78
CA GLU A 165 -24.81 10.69 -4.66
C GLU A 165 -26.29 10.50 -4.99
N LYS A 166 -27.14 10.45 -3.95
CA LYS A 166 -28.58 10.31 -4.13
C LYS A 166 -29.16 11.50 -4.90
N GLY A 167 -29.87 11.20 -5.98
CA GLY A 167 -30.45 12.22 -6.87
C GLY A 167 -29.51 12.69 -7.98
N MET A 168 -28.24 12.24 -7.98
CA MET A 168 -27.31 12.49 -9.08
C MET A 168 -27.62 11.58 -10.26
N GLU A 169 -27.50 12.11 -11.47
CA GLU A 169 -27.59 11.38 -12.72
C GLU A 169 -26.31 11.59 -13.52
N ILE A 170 -25.64 10.50 -13.88
CA ILE A 170 -24.43 10.52 -14.71
C ILE A 170 -24.82 10.12 -16.12
N PRO A 171 -24.67 11.01 -17.12
CA PRO A 171 -25.00 10.70 -18.50
C PRO A 171 -24.22 9.50 -19.04
N GLY A 172 -24.93 8.51 -19.53
CA GLY A 172 -24.39 7.32 -20.21
C GLY A 172 -24.56 7.39 -21.72
N ALA A 173 -24.45 6.23 -22.38
CA ALA A 173 -24.70 6.10 -23.81
C ALA A 173 -26.22 6.12 -24.10
N ASP A 174 -26.58 6.48 -25.33
CA ASP A 174 -27.95 6.40 -25.88
C ASP A 174 -29.04 7.10 -25.03
N GLY A 175 -28.66 8.19 -24.36
CA GLY A 175 -29.57 8.94 -23.50
C GLY A 175 -29.92 8.27 -22.17
N ALA A 176 -29.28 7.15 -21.85
CA ALA A 176 -29.41 6.53 -20.54
C ALA A 176 -28.62 7.31 -19.47
N VAL A 177 -29.00 7.17 -18.21
CA VAL A 177 -28.31 7.76 -17.07
C VAL A 177 -28.01 6.71 -16.02
N VAL A 178 -26.87 6.86 -15.35
CA VAL A 178 -26.54 6.06 -14.16
C VAL A 178 -26.95 6.84 -12.92
N THR A 179 -27.77 6.23 -12.09
CA THR A 179 -28.34 6.86 -10.88
C THR A 179 -28.59 5.82 -9.78
N ILE A 180 -29.09 6.26 -8.64
CA ILE A 180 -29.45 5.41 -7.51
C ILE A 180 -30.95 5.17 -7.49
N SER A 181 -31.36 3.90 -7.45
CA SER A 181 -32.75 3.47 -7.30
C SER A 181 -32.84 2.44 -6.18
N GLY A 182 -33.45 2.81 -5.06
CA GLY A 182 -33.50 1.98 -3.86
C GLY A 182 -32.09 1.64 -3.32
N ALA A 183 -31.81 0.36 -3.19
CA ALA A 183 -30.48 -0.15 -2.77
C ALA A 183 -29.55 -0.43 -3.95
N ASN A 184 -29.89 -0.01 -5.16
CA ASN A 184 -29.09 -0.29 -6.34
C ASN A 184 -28.58 0.98 -7.00
N VAL A 185 -27.39 0.90 -7.59
CA VAL A 185 -27.01 1.75 -8.70
C VAL A 185 -27.59 1.13 -9.97
N VAL A 186 -28.29 1.90 -10.76
CA VAL A 186 -28.98 1.42 -11.97
C VAL A 186 -28.59 2.26 -13.18
N THR A 187 -28.66 1.65 -14.35
CA THR A 187 -28.78 2.37 -15.62
C THR A 187 -30.27 2.55 -15.92
N ARG A 188 -30.72 3.80 -15.95
CA ARG A 188 -32.07 4.19 -16.34
C ARG A 188 -32.08 4.63 -17.79
N TYR A 189 -32.91 3.99 -18.61
CA TYR A 189 -33.08 4.29 -20.02
C TYR A 189 -34.17 5.36 -20.25
N PRO A 190 -34.19 6.01 -21.43
CA PRO A 190 -35.20 7.02 -21.75
C PRO A 190 -36.66 6.51 -21.71
N ASP A 191 -36.86 5.20 -21.88
CA ASP A 191 -38.15 4.53 -21.76
C ASP A 191 -38.58 4.27 -20.31
N GLY A 192 -37.78 4.69 -19.32
CA GLY A 192 -38.03 4.49 -17.89
C GLY A 192 -37.61 3.15 -17.34
N ARG A 193 -37.11 2.23 -18.16
CA ARG A 193 -36.59 0.93 -17.73
C ARG A 193 -35.29 1.11 -16.92
N GLU A 194 -35.23 0.45 -15.78
CA GLU A 194 -34.04 0.43 -14.92
C GLU A 194 -33.40 -0.95 -14.93
N VAL A 195 -32.08 -0.98 -15.14
CA VAL A 195 -31.27 -2.20 -15.10
C VAL A 195 -30.17 -1.99 -14.06
N PRO A 196 -29.97 -2.94 -13.11
CA PRO A 196 -28.87 -2.84 -12.17
C PRO A 196 -27.55 -2.62 -12.89
N PHE A 197 -26.78 -1.65 -12.44
CA PHE A 197 -25.46 -1.38 -13.00
C PHE A 197 -24.55 -2.56 -12.70
N GLU A 198 -24.04 -3.18 -13.75
CA GLU A 198 -23.18 -4.35 -13.58
C GLU A 198 -21.85 -3.95 -12.96
N VAL A 199 -21.55 -4.52 -11.82
CA VAL A 199 -20.24 -4.50 -11.20
C VAL A 199 -19.70 -5.91 -11.26
N ARG A 200 -18.69 -6.13 -12.05
CA ARG A 200 -17.96 -7.41 -12.09
C ARG A 200 -16.84 -7.35 -11.06
N ASP A 201 -16.62 -8.46 -10.35
CA ASP A 201 -15.49 -8.60 -9.44
C ASP A 201 -14.19 -8.21 -10.16
N GLY A 202 -13.48 -7.21 -9.61
CA GLY A 202 -12.27 -6.66 -10.21
C GLY A 202 -12.47 -5.74 -11.42
N ALA A 203 -13.71 -5.50 -11.85
CA ALA A 203 -14.06 -4.50 -12.86
C ALA A 203 -14.81 -3.36 -12.16
N GLU A 204 -14.22 -2.18 -12.17
CA GLU A 204 -14.85 -1.00 -11.62
C GLU A 204 -16.02 -0.53 -12.49
N SER A 205 -17.05 -0.02 -11.83
CA SER A 205 -18.20 0.61 -12.46
C SER A 205 -17.78 1.83 -13.29
N ARG A 206 -17.90 1.79 -14.61
CA ARG A 206 -17.41 2.84 -15.50
C ARG A 206 -18.50 3.40 -16.41
N VAL A 207 -18.48 4.72 -16.59
CA VAL A 207 -19.24 5.41 -17.62
C VAL A 207 -18.26 6.29 -18.42
N GLY A 208 -17.98 5.91 -19.66
CA GLY A 208 -16.95 6.59 -20.45
C GLY A 208 -15.57 6.54 -19.79
N ASN A 209 -14.98 7.72 -19.53
CA ASN A 209 -13.71 7.86 -18.80
C ASN A 209 -13.90 8.00 -17.28
N GLN A 210 -15.12 7.91 -16.76
CA GLN A 210 -15.43 8.10 -15.36
C GLN A 210 -15.53 6.75 -14.64
N LEU A 211 -14.83 6.63 -13.51
CA LEU A 211 -14.97 5.53 -12.56
C LEU A 211 -16.00 5.96 -11.51
N ILE A 212 -17.08 5.22 -11.42
CA ILE A 212 -18.18 5.51 -10.51
C ILE A 212 -17.91 4.85 -9.16
N VAL A 213 -17.96 5.65 -8.09
CA VAL A 213 -17.93 5.14 -6.71
C VAL A 213 -19.37 4.96 -6.24
N PRO A 214 -19.86 3.72 -6.12
CA PRO A 214 -21.19 3.46 -5.58
C PRO A 214 -21.26 3.90 -4.10
N PRO A 215 -22.37 4.46 -3.62
CA PRO A 215 -22.55 4.78 -2.22
C PRO A 215 -22.50 3.55 -1.32
N PHE A 216 -22.11 3.76 -0.06
CA PHE A 216 -22.27 2.73 0.96
C PHE A 216 -23.73 2.30 1.08
N GLY A 217 -23.97 1.01 1.28
CA GLY A 217 -25.31 0.44 1.38
C GLY A 217 -25.92 0.03 0.05
N THR A 218 -25.31 0.35 -1.09
CA THR A 218 -25.77 -0.17 -2.39
C THR A 218 -25.19 -1.57 -2.67
N ASN A 219 -25.95 -2.38 -3.43
CA ASN A 219 -25.53 -3.71 -3.82
C ASN A 219 -24.26 -3.68 -4.68
N GLN A 220 -24.09 -2.64 -5.48
CA GLN A 220 -22.92 -2.44 -6.35
C GLN A 220 -21.63 -2.10 -5.57
N ARG A 221 -21.72 -1.85 -4.26
CA ARG A 221 -20.55 -1.69 -3.37
C ARG A 221 -20.32 -2.92 -2.48
N ARG A 222 -20.76 -4.10 -2.91
CA ARG A 222 -20.61 -5.36 -2.17
C ARG A 222 -20.03 -6.42 -3.09
N TYR A 223 -18.77 -6.77 -2.86
CA TYR A 223 -18.03 -7.74 -3.68
C TYR A 223 -18.01 -9.08 -2.94
N THR A 224 -18.56 -10.09 -3.57
CA THR A 224 -18.57 -11.45 -3.05
C THR A 224 -17.32 -12.20 -3.50
N GLY A 225 -16.87 -13.20 -2.73
CA GLY A 225 -15.73 -14.05 -3.07
C GLY A 225 -14.35 -13.48 -2.76
N VAL A 226 -14.16 -12.16 -2.78
CA VAL A 226 -12.86 -11.49 -2.58
C VAL A 226 -12.18 -11.86 -1.25
N LEU A 227 -12.97 -12.05 -0.19
CA LEU A 227 -12.48 -12.40 1.15
C LEU A 227 -12.44 -13.92 1.41
N GLY A 228 -12.68 -14.72 0.36
CA GLY A 228 -12.78 -16.17 0.50
C GLY A 228 -14.02 -16.63 1.26
N ALA A 229 -14.02 -17.89 1.70
CA ALA A 229 -15.18 -18.53 2.34
C ALA A 229 -15.49 -17.97 3.74
N ASN A 230 -14.46 -17.56 4.49
CA ASN A 230 -14.59 -17.18 5.90
C ASN A 230 -13.73 -15.97 6.26
N ARG A 231 -14.13 -15.29 7.36
CA ARG A 231 -13.41 -14.16 7.92
C ARG A 231 -13.43 -14.18 9.43
N LEU A 232 -12.26 -13.93 10.06
CA LEU A 232 -12.10 -13.59 11.47
C LEU A 232 -11.88 -12.07 11.55
N TYR A 233 -12.89 -11.32 11.98
CA TYR A 233 -12.83 -9.86 12.06
C TYR A 233 -12.08 -9.42 13.32
N LEU A 234 -11.14 -8.49 13.18
CA LEU A 234 -10.23 -8.04 14.25
C LEU A 234 -10.54 -6.63 14.76
N GLY A 235 -11.46 -5.90 14.10
CA GLY A 235 -11.74 -4.49 14.38
C GLY A 235 -11.14 -3.55 13.33
N ASP A 236 -11.63 -2.32 13.28
CA ASP A 236 -11.13 -1.21 12.46
C ASP A 236 -10.94 -1.53 10.97
N GLY A 237 -11.78 -2.43 10.44
CA GLY A 237 -11.69 -2.87 9.05
C GLY A 237 -10.65 -3.96 8.79
N TYR A 238 -9.88 -4.39 9.79
CA TYR A 238 -8.89 -5.45 9.66
C TYR A 238 -9.47 -6.84 9.95
N ALA A 239 -8.94 -7.82 9.25
CA ALA A 239 -9.37 -9.20 9.39
C ALA A 239 -8.27 -10.21 8.99
N ILE A 240 -8.44 -11.46 9.44
CA ILE A 240 -7.84 -12.64 8.83
C ILE A 240 -8.93 -13.28 7.98
N HIS A 241 -8.66 -13.50 6.68
CA HIS A 241 -9.67 -13.99 5.74
C HIS A 241 -9.04 -14.82 4.62
N GLY A 242 -9.85 -15.56 3.91
CA GLY A 242 -9.45 -16.25 2.69
C GLY A 242 -9.10 -15.28 1.55
N THR A 243 -8.92 -15.79 0.36
CA THR A 243 -8.54 -14.94 -0.79
C THR A 243 -8.96 -15.57 -2.12
N ASP A 244 -9.34 -14.75 -3.06
CA ASP A 244 -9.50 -15.06 -4.48
C ASP A 244 -8.14 -15.06 -5.24
N ASN A 245 -7.09 -14.56 -4.57
CA ASN A 245 -5.74 -14.51 -5.14
C ASN A 245 -4.72 -15.31 -4.29
N PRO A 246 -4.67 -16.64 -4.43
CA PRO A 246 -3.78 -17.49 -3.66
C PRO A 246 -2.28 -17.22 -3.92
N ASN A 247 -1.93 -16.62 -5.06
CA ASN A 247 -0.55 -16.25 -5.37
C ASN A 247 -0.03 -15.07 -4.51
N SER A 248 -0.91 -14.39 -3.77
CA SER A 248 -0.51 -13.35 -2.82
C SER A 248 0.08 -13.93 -1.53
N ILE A 249 -0.20 -15.18 -1.20
CA ILE A 249 0.21 -15.82 0.06
C ILE A 249 1.73 -15.92 0.18
N GLY A 250 2.26 -15.55 1.35
CA GLY A 250 3.69 -15.51 1.65
C GLY A 250 4.35 -14.21 1.18
N ARG A 251 3.57 -13.16 0.89
CA ARG A 251 4.07 -11.87 0.40
C ARG A 251 3.41 -10.71 1.16
N SER A 252 4.12 -9.60 1.29
CA SER A 252 3.58 -8.34 1.86
C SER A 252 2.98 -7.51 0.73
N VAL A 253 1.72 -7.78 0.37
CA VAL A 253 1.04 -7.19 -0.81
C VAL A 253 -0.40 -6.77 -0.56
N SER A 254 -0.96 -7.00 0.65
CA SER A 254 -2.32 -6.59 0.98
C SER A 254 -2.39 -5.10 1.33
N HIS A 255 -3.60 -4.60 1.49
CA HIS A 255 -3.87 -3.25 1.96
C HIS A 255 -4.01 -3.17 3.51
N GLY A 256 -3.58 -4.23 4.22
CA GLY A 256 -3.57 -4.27 5.68
C GLY A 256 -4.15 -5.55 6.26
N CYS A 257 -5.19 -6.13 5.66
CA CYS A 257 -5.73 -7.42 6.08
C CYS A 257 -4.72 -8.56 5.94
N ILE A 258 -4.86 -9.58 6.75
CA ILE A 258 -4.07 -10.80 6.74
C ILE A 258 -4.80 -11.83 5.87
N ARG A 259 -4.23 -12.17 4.70
CA ARG A 259 -4.79 -13.17 3.81
C ARG A 259 -4.19 -14.53 4.10
N VAL A 260 -5.03 -15.56 4.12
CA VAL A 260 -4.64 -16.96 4.17
C VAL A 260 -5.29 -17.71 3.01
N ARG A 261 -4.89 -18.94 2.75
CA ARG A 261 -5.58 -19.79 1.77
C ARG A 261 -7.00 -20.10 2.23
N ASN A 262 -7.90 -20.43 1.33
CA ASN A 262 -9.30 -20.72 1.70
C ASN A 262 -9.41 -21.94 2.58
N GLU A 263 -8.68 -23.00 2.32
CA GLU A 263 -8.60 -24.19 3.17
C GLU A 263 -8.07 -23.90 4.58
N ASP A 264 -7.13 -22.95 4.69
CA ASP A 264 -6.54 -22.57 5.97
C ASP A 264 -7.49 -21.69 6.80
N ILE A 265 -8.23 -20.78 6.14
CA ILE A 265 -9.23 -19.97 6.87
C ILE A 265 -10.42 -20.81 7.34
N GLU A 266 -10.83 -21.82 6.58
CA GLU A 266 -11.87 -22.77 7.01
C GLU A 266 -11.42 -23.54 8.26
N THR A 267 -10.17 -24.00 8.29
CA THR A 267 -9.56 -24.63 9.45
C THR A 267 -9.52 -23.66 10.65
N LEU A 268 -8.95 -22.47 10.47
CA LEU A 268 -8.89 -21.45 11.53
C LEU A 268 -10.28 -21.04 12.00
N PHE A 269 -11.24 -20.94 11.10
CA PHE A 269 -12.62 -20.62 11.43
C PHE A 269 -13.25 -21.68 12.35
N SER A 270 -12.92 -22.95 12.18
CA SER A 270 -13.43 -24.01 13.02
C SER A 270 -12.82 -24.03 14.43
N ILE A 271 -11.52 -23.74 14.57
CA ILE A 271 -10.77 -23.89 15.82
C ILE A 271 -10.59 -22.61 16.62
N VAL A 272 -10.69 -21.42 15.98
CA VAL A 272 -10.51 -20.13 16.64
C VAL A 272 -11.85 -19.59 17.12
N SER A 273 -11.93 -19.22 18.40
CA SER A 273 -13.12 -18.64 19.02
C SER A 273 -13.12 -17.11 18.96
N VAL A 274 -14.30 -16.50 19.02
CA VAL A 274 -14.43 -15.05 19.32
C VAL A 274 -13.80 -14.80 20.69
N GLY A 275 -13.07 -13.69 20.81
CA GLY A 275 -12.30 -13.36 22.02
C GLY A 275 -10.86 -13.85 21.99
N THR A 276 -10.47 -14.70 21.01
CA THR A 276 -9.09 -15.17 20.88
C THR A 276 -8.13 -14.00 20.62
N PRO A 277 -7.05 -13.85 21.43
CA PRO A 277 -6.01 -12.85 21.20
C PRO A 277 -5.23 -13.12 19.91
N VAL A 278 -4.84 -12.05 19.23
CA VAL A 278 -4.02 -12.07 18.00
C VAL A 278 -2.85 -11.12 18.20
N TYR A 279 -1.65 -11.66 18.24
CA TYR A 279 -0.40 -10.90 18.38
C TYR A 279 0.25 -10.72 17.01
N VAL A 280 0.44 -9.48 16.58
CA VAL A 280 1.04 -9.11 15.28
C VAL A 280 2.33 -8.34 15.50
N TYR A 281 3.47 -8.80 14.94
CA TYR A 281 4.79 -8.17 15.04
C TYR A 281 5.60 -8.22 13.74
#